data_444f2bfa13651e9bdea1000fba689b52
#
_entry.id   444f2bfa13651e9bdea1000fba689b52
#
_cell.length_a   1.000
_cell.length_b   1.000
_cell.length_c   1.000
_cell.angle_alpha   90.00
_cell.angle_beta   90.00
_cell.angle_gamma   90.00
#
_symmetry.space_group_name_H-M   'P 1'
#
loop_
_entity.id
_entity.type
_entity.pdbx_description
1 polymer ?
#
loop_
_entity_poly.entity_id
_entity_poly.type
_entity_poly.pdbx_seq_one_letter_code
_entity_poly.pdbx_strand_id
1 'polypeptide(L)'
;MVRLLFFTFLLAISSYANAQEFDKYFLDRTLRIDYIFSGNKSHQEISLSNLYTMPRWFGKRLNLDKIPVEGNGQITVRTHNSKKTIYKNSFSTLFQEWLSYDEAAGPAHSFENVFLVPMPKDTVDITVELRNNRRETITSYTHTVVPTDILIKKTGERNITPYVTLQQAQDSSRCIHVAFVAEGYTINEMDTYINDAKEAMEAIFAHEPFKSSRDRFNVIAVKSTSIESGTSEPSKGIWKETVLGSHFDTFYSDRYLTTLNLATLHNKLAGTPYEHIIILVNTAQYGGGGILNSYVLSMTHHPMFKPVVVHEFGHSFGGLADEYAYDFEQIPMYPHDVEPWEPNITTLKDFHGKWESMISPGTPIPTPDSSNPEIIKTKVGLFEGAGYSLKGVYRGTQDCRMRTNETPEFCPVCQNALQRLIDFYTK
;
A
#
# COMPACT_ATOMS: atom_id res chain seq x y z
N MET A 1 9.33 40.12 18.21
CA MET A 1 7.92 39.86 17.87
C MET A 1 7.63 39.88 16.35
N VAL A 2 8.22 40.74 15.54
CA VAL A 2 7.93 40.85 14.09
C VAL A 2 8.39 39.63 13.27
N ARG A 3 9.49 38.92 13.64
CA ARG A 3 9.94 37.70 12.90
C ARG A 3 9.06 36.46 13.08
N LEU A 4 8.34 36.33 14.19
CA LEU A 4 7.46 35.18 14.44
C LEU A 4 6.14 35.29 13.66
N LEU A 5 5.65 36.52 13.48
CA LEU A 5 4.44 36.79 12.66
C LEU A 5 4.68 36.54 11.16
N PHE A 6 5.89 36.76 10.65
CA PHE A 6 6.23 36.51 9.24
C PHE A 6 6.29 35.01 8.92
N PHE A 7 6.74 34.17 9.86
CA PHE A 7 6.81 32.72 9.67
C PHE A 7 5.42 32.06 9.69
N THR A 8 4.53 32.50 10.59
CA THR A 8 3.15 32.00 10.63
C THR A 8 2.33 32.45 9.42
N PHE A 9 2.61 33.63 8.86
CA PHE A 9 1.94 34.13 7.66
C PHE A 9 2.40 33.38 6.39
N LEU A 10 3.69 33.01 6.27
CA LEU A 10 4.22 32.21 5.16
C LEU A 10 3.67 30.77 5.18
N LEU A 11 3.52 30.14 6.35
CA LEU A 11 2.91 28.81 6.49
C LEU A 11 1.41 28.82 6.12
N ALA A 12 0.69 29.89 6.49
CA ALA A 12 -0.71 30.04 6.11
C ALA A 12 -0.88 30.25 4.59
N ILE A 13 0.00 31.03 3.95
CA ILE A 13 -0.04 31.26 2.50
C ILE A 13 0.24 29.99 1.72
N SER A 14 1.22 29.16 2.16
CA SER A 14 1.50 27.89 1.48
C SER A 14 0.37 26.88 1.60
N SER A 15 -0.35 26.88 2.72
CA SER A 15 -1.53 26.03 2.94
C SER A 15 -2.71 26.44 2.07
N TYR A 16 -2.95 27.73 1.88
CA TYR A 16 -3.99 28.24 0.97
C TYR A 16 -3.64 27.97 -0.51
N ALA A 17 -2.41 28.05 -0.91
CA ALA A 17 -1.98 27.80 -2.29
C ALA A 17 -2.22 26.33 -2.71
N ASN A 18 -1.95 25.38 -1.81
CA ASN A 18 -2.14 23.94 -2.09
C ASN A 18 -3.63 23.54 -2.11
N ALA A 19 -4.46 24.10 -1.22
CA ALA A 19 -5.90 23.88 -1.23
C ALA A 19 -6.55 24.47 -2.49
N GLN A 20 -6.09 25.65 -2.94
CA GLN A 20 -6.53 26.24 -4.20
C GLN A 20 -6.17 25.39 -5.43
N GLU A 21 -5.08 24.61 -5.38
CA GLU A 21 -4.68 23.75 -6.49
C GLU A 21 -5.58 22.52 -6.62
N PHE A 22 -5.99 21.89 -5.51
CA PHE A 22 -6.98 20.80 -5.54
C PHE A 22 -8.31 21.30 -6.11
N ASP A 23 -8.87 22.34 -5.54
CA ASP A 23 -10.17 22.90 -5.94
C ASP A 23 -10.18 23.49 -7.36
N LYS A 24 -9.01 23.78 -7.92
CA LYS A 24 -8.89 24.21 -9.31
C LYS A 24 -9.23 23.11 -10.30
N TYR A 25 -8.78 21.88 -10.04
CA TYR A 25 -8.85 20.77 -11.00
C TYR A 25 -9.88 19.70 -10.60
N PHE A 26 -10.24 19.59 -9.33
CA PHE A 26 -11.01 18.47 -8.82
C PHE A 26 -12.25 18.90 -8.04
N LEU A 27 -13.25 18.02 -8.06
CA LEU A 27 -14.40 18.03 -7.17
C LEU A 27 -14.06 17.23 -5.91
N ASP A 28 -14.73 17.54 -4.78
CA ASP A 28 -14.66 16.70 -3.57
C ASP A 28 -15.48 15.42 -3.75
N ARG A 29 -15.09 14.61 -4.75
CA ARG A 29 -15.65 13.31 -5.11
C ARG A 29 -14.54 12.41 -5.59
N THR A 30 -14.77 11.10 -5.55
CA THR A 30 -13.84 10.10 -6.04
C THR A 30 -14.26 9.63 -7.43
N LEU A 31 -13.31 9.54 -8.36
CA LEU A 31 -13.41 8.72 -9.56
C LEU A 31 -12.70 7.39 -9.26
N ARG A 32 -13.48 6.31 -9.20
CA ARG A 32 -12.97 4.94 -9.14
C ARG A 32 -12.87 4.38 -10.54
N ILE A 33 -11.74 3.77 -10.83
CA ILE A 33 -11.42 3.21 -12.14
C ILE A 33 -11.06 1.74 -11.96
N ASP A 34 -11.86 0.86 -12.53
CA ASP A 34 -11.63 -0.57 -12.50
C ASP A 34 -10.96 -1.00 -13.81
N TYR A 35 -9.80 -1.64 -13.70
CA TYR A 35 -9.07 -2.23 -14.82
C TYR A 35 -8.95 -3.73 -14.66
N ILE A 36 -8.76 -4.42 -15.80
CA ILE A 36 -8.24 -5.77 -15.85
C ILE A 36 -6.81 -5.70 -16.39
N PHE A 37 -5.85 -6.22 -15.63
CA PHE A 37 -4.51 -6.49 -16.11
C PHE A 37 -4.42 -7.96 -16.49
N SER A 38 -3.99 -8.25 -17.70
CA SER A 38 -3.95 -9.62 -18.19
C SER A 38 -2.69 -9.89 -18.99
N GLY A 39 -2.37 -11.15 -19.18
CA GLY A 39 -1.22 -11.56 -19.97
C GLY A 39 -0.35 -12.63 -19.29
N ASN A 40 0.91 -12.65 -19.67
CA ASN A 40 1.95 -13.54 -19.13
C ASN A 40 3.34 -12.86 -19.25
N LYS A 41 4.43 -13.60 -19.00
CA LYS A 41 5.80 -13.04 -19.11
C LYS A 41 6.12 -12.43 -20.48
N SER A 42 5.50 -12.90 -21.56
CA SER A 42 5.80 -12.45 -22.94
C SER A 42 4.89 -11.32 -23.43
N HIS A 43 3.70 -11.19 -22.88
CA HIS A 43 2.71 -10.19 -23.32
C HIS A 43 1.84 -9.75 -22.14
N GLN A 44 1.67 -8.43 -22.00
CA GLN A 44 0.87 -7.82 -20.93
C GLN A 44 -0.06 -6.77 -21.51
N GLU A 45 -1.29 -6.75 -21.03
CA GLU A 45 -2.34 -5.85 -21.49
C GLU A 45 -3.10 -5.22 -20.29
N ILE A 46 -3.50 -3.96 -20.47
CA ILE A 46 -4.34 -3.21 -19.54
C ILE A 46 -5.64 -2.87 -20.24
N SER A 47 -6.76 -3.29 -19.68
CA SER A 47 -8.10 -3.01 -20.21
C SER A 47 -8.95 -2.25 -19.20
N LEU A 48 -9.60 -1.16 -19.61
CA LEU A 48 -10.59 -0.46 -18.80
C LEU A 48 -11.86 -1.32 -18.67
N SER A 49 -12.27 -1.59 -17.43
CA SER A 49 -13.49 -2.34 -17.14
C SER A 49 -14.67 -1.42 -16.83
N ASN A 50 -14.55 -0.58 -15.81
CA ASN A 50 -15.64 0.29 -15.39
C ASN A 50 -15.12 1.62 -14.83
N LEU A 51 -16.00 2.64 -14.88
CA LEU A 51 -15.81 3.91 -14.21
C LEU A 51 -16.97 4.15 -13.22
N TYR A 52 -16.62 4.60 -12.00
CA TYR A 52 -17.59 4.96 -10.97
C TYR A 52 -17.28 6.33 -10.38
N THR A 53 -18.32 7.06 -9.98
CA THR A 53 -18.16 8.20 -9.09
C THR A 53 -18.71 7.87 -7.71
N MET A 54 -17.97 8.25 -6.66
CA MET A 54 -18.34 8.09 -5.26
C MET A 54 -18.42 9.45 -4.56
N PRO A 55 -19.26 9.61 -3.50
CA PRO A 55 -19.29 10.83 -2.71
C PRO A 55 -17.96 11.00 -1.97
N ARG A 56 -17.47 12.24 -1.92
CA ARG A 56 -16.24 12.66 -1.27
C ARG A 56 -14.95 12.00 -1.80
N TRP A 57 -13.86 12.72 -1.60
CA TRP A 57 -12.50 12.29 -1.82
C TRP A 57 -11.77 12.14 -0.48
N PHE A 58 -11.17 10.97 -0.23
CA PHE A 58 -10.50 10.65 1.02
C PHE A 58 -8.98 10.44 0.88
N GLY A 59 -8.45 10.55 -0.33
CA GLY A 59 -7.03 10.45 -0.60
C GLY A 59 -6.31 11.80 -0.46
N LYS A 60 -5.05 11.82 -0.83
CA LYS A 60 -4.19 13.01 -0.70
C LYS A 60 -4.77 14.25 -1.39
N ARG A 61 -4.64 15.40 -0.73
CA ARG A 61 -5.02 16.74 -1.25
C ARG A 61 -3.81 17.65 -1.47
N LEU A 62 -2.64 17.24 -1.00
CA LEU A 62 -1.37 17.90 -1.16
C LEU A 62 -0.48 17.12 -2.11
N ASN A 63 0.55 17.76 -2.66
CA ASN A 63 1.53 17.09 -3.52
C ASN A 63 0.91 16.26 -4.64
N LEU A 64 -0.16 16.76 -5.25
CA LEU A 64 -1.04 16.00 -6.14
C LEU A 64 -0.30 15.37 -7.34
N ASP A 65 0.65 16.09 -7.92
CA ASP A 65 1.45 15.69 -9.08
C ASP A 65 2.76 14.95 -8.72
N LYS A 66 2.95 14.62 -7.44
CA LYS A 66 4.14 13.94 -6.92
C LYS A 66 3.81 12.55 -6.38
N ILE A 67 4.80 11.68 -6.39
CA ILE A 67 4.78 10.36 -5.75
C ILE A 67 5.89 10.28 -4.70
N PRO A 68 5.61 9.80 -3.50
CA PRO A 68 6.61 9.68 -2.43
C PRO A 68 7.44 8.39 -2.57
N VAL A 69 6.87 7.35 -3.17
CA VAL A 69 7.46 6.02 -3.42
C VAL A 69 7.05 5.59 -4.82
N GLU A 70 7.96 5.02 -5.60
CA GLU A 70 7.69 4.77 -7.03
C GLU A 70 6.78 3.56 -7.30
N GLY A 71 6.94 2.45 -6.61
CA GLY A 71 6.22 1.21 -6.89
C GLY A 71 6.53 0.57 -8.25
N ASN A 72 5.81 -0.49 -8.58
CA ASN A 72 5.91 -1.21 -9.85
C ASN A 72 4.97 -0.66 -10.93
N GLY A 73 4.14 0.31 -10.59
CA GLY A 73 3.24 0.97 -11.53
C GLY A 73 2.90 2.38 -11.12
N GLN A 74 2.35 3.13 -12.05
CA GLN A 74 1.96 4.52 -11.84
C GLN A 74 0.66 4.82 -12.56
N ILE A 75 -0.23 5.56 -11.89
CA ILE A 75 -1.39 6.21 -12.51
C ILE A 75 -1.13 7.72 -12.57
N THR A 76 -1.35 8.32 -13.75
CA THR A 76 -1.14 9.74 -13.98
C THR A 76 -2.39 10.34 -14.63
N VAL A 77 -2.90 11.42 -14.04
CA VAL A 77 -4.01 12.21 -14.57
C VAL A 77 -3.46 13.51 -15.16
N ARG A 78 -3.79 13.78 -16.44
CA ARG A 78 -3.39 15.00 -17.16
C ARG A 78 -4.60 15.73 -17.69
N THR A 79 -4.55 17.06 -17.68
CA THR A 79 -5.57 17.85 -18.40
C THR A 79 -5.57 17.49 -19.89
N HIS A 80 -6.74 17.30 -20.49
CA HIS A 80 -6.83 16.85 -21.89
C HIS A 80 -6.17 17.80 -22.88
N ASN A 81 -6.39 19.10 -22.73
CA ASN A 81 -5.90 20.10 -23.67
C ASN A 81 -4.42 20.45 -23.49
N SER A 82 -3.99 20.80 -22.27
CA SER A 82 -2.63 21.28 -22.01
C SER A 82 -1.65 20.17 -21.64
N LYS A 83 -2.13 18.94 -21.46
CA LYS A 83 -1.35 17.77 -21.02
C LYS A 83 -0.60 17.97 -19.68
N LYS A 84 -0.98 19.01 -18.92
CA LYS A 84 -0.41 19.25 -17.59
C LYS A 84 -0.78 18.10 -16.66
N THR A 85 0.20 17.53 -15.99
CA THR A 85 -0.03 16.56 -14.90
C THR A 85 -0.68 17.27 -13.72
N ILE A 86 -1.82 16.75 -13.26
CA ILE A 86 -2.59 17.31 -12.14
C ILE A 86 -2.77 16.32 -10.98
N TYR A 87 -2.51 15.02 -11.23
CA TYR A 87 -2.48 13.99 -10.19
C TYR A 87 -1.58 12.84 -10.61
N LYS A 88 -0.88 12.26 -9.62
CA LYS A 88 -0.13 11.02 -9.75
C LYS A 88 -0.30 10.16 -8.51
N ASN A 89 -0.31 8.84 -8.69
CA ASN A 89 -0.09 7.88 -7.61
C ASN A 89 0.70 6.70 -8.14
N SER A 90 1.39 6.01 -7.25
CA SER A 90 2.13 4.78 -7.54
C SER A 90 1.44 3.60 -6.89
N PHE A 91 1.73 2.41 -7.37
CA PHE A 91 1.16 1.17 -6.87
C PHE A 91 2.03 -0.04 -7.19
N SER A 92 1.75 -1.16 -6.55
CA SER A 92 2.15 -2.49 -6.99
C SER A 92 0.89 -3.35 -7.16
N THR A 93 1.00 -4.49 -7.84
CA THR A 93 -0.12 -5.38 -8.11
C THR A 93 0.25 -6.84 -7.97
N LEU A 94 -0.72 -7.66 -7.60
CA LEU A 94 -0.58 -9.11 -7.57
C LEU A 94 -0.26 -9.68 -8.96
N PHE A 95 -0.76 -9.05 -10.04
CA PHE A 95 -0.41 -9.41 -11.42
C PHE A 95 1.08 -9.31 -11.69
N GLN A 96 1.72 -8.20 -11.29
CA GLN A 96 3.16 -8.00 -11.51
C GLN A 96 4.01 -8.92 -10.64
N GLU A 97 3.55 -9.25 -9.44
CA GLU A 97 4.19 -10.26 -8.59
C GLU A 97 4.09 -11.64 -9.22
N TRP A 98 2.90 -12.04 -9.68
CA TRP A 98 2.70 -13.31 -10.40
C TRP A 98 3.63 -13.46 -11.60
N LEU A 99 3.91 -12.38 -12.34
CA LEU A 99 4.84 -12.39 -13.47
C LEU A 99 6.27 -12.83 -13.09
N SER A 100 6.65 -12.79 -11.81
CA SER A 100 7.95 -13.26 -11.33
C SER A 100 8.02 -14.80 -11.22
N TYR A 101 6.87 -15.47 -11.11
CA TYR A 101 6.79 -16.93 -10.95
C TYR A 101 6.85 -17.66 -12.31
N ASP A 102 7.29 -18.93 -12.27
CA ASP A 102 7.43 -19.74 -13.48
C ASP A 102 6.10 -20.04 -14.18
N GLU A 103 5.00 -20.10 -13.42
CA GLU A 103 3.65 -20.24 -13.95
C GLU A 103 3.34 -19.18 -15.03
N ALA A 104 3.82 -17.96 -14.86
CA ALA A 104 3.59 -16.87 -15.78
C ALA A 104 4.30 -17.02 -17.15
N ALA A 105 5.16 -18.04 -17.33
CA ALA A 105 5.66 -18.43 -18.65
C ALA A 105 4.62 -19.20 -19.48
N GLY A 106 3.56 -19.67 -18.84
CA GLY A 106 2.45 -20.45 -19.43
C GLY A 106 1.31 -19.58 -19.97
N PRO A 107 0.05 -20.05 -19.83
CA PRO A 107 -1.14 -19.33 -20.26
C PRO A 107 -1.29 -17.96 -19.61
N ALA A 108 -1.95 -17.05 -20.33
CA ALA A 108 -2.28 -15.73 -19.78
C ALA A 108 -3.31 -15.83 -18.65
N HIS A 109 -3.11 -15.04 -17.59
CA HIS A 109 -4.08 -14.86 -16.51
C HIS A 109 -4.59 -13.42 -16.48
N SER A 110 -5.71 -13.18 -15.79
CA SER A 110 -6.31 -11.86 -15.62
C SER A 110 -6.50 -11.53 -14.14
N PHE A 111 -6.25 -10.27 -13.78
CA PHE A 111 -6.34 -9.76 -12.42
C PHE A 111 -7.13 -8.46 -12.40
N GLU A 112 -8.08 -8.36 -11.48
CA GLU A 112 -8.76 -7.11 -11.19
C GLU A 112 -7.80 -6.12 -10.54
N ASN A 113 -7.88 -4.86 -10.95
CA ASN A 113 -7.19 -3.74 -10.31
C ASN A 113 -8.13 -2.55 -10.20
N VAL A 114 -8.13 -1.89 -9.07
CA VAL A 114 -8.99 -0.73 -8.80
C VAL A 114 -8.16 0.43 -8.32
N PHE A 115 -8.33 1.58 -8.97
CA PHE A 115 -7.64 2.81 -8.59
C PHE A 115 -8.63 3.91 -8.24
N LEU A 116 -8.27 4.68 -7.23
CA LEU A 116 -9.02 5.87 -6.81
C LEU A 116 -8.20 7.11 -7.18
N VAL A 117 -8.86 8.04 -7.87
CA VAL A 117 -8.33 9.37 -8.12
C VAL A 117 -9.38 10.42 -7.77
N PRO A 118 -9.01 11.67 -7.46
CA PRO A 118 -10.01 12.70 -7.25
C PRO A 118 -10.78 12.97 -8.55
N MET A 119 -12.10 13.21 -8.46
CA MET A 119 -12.97 13.42 -9.61
C MET A 119 -12.61 14.71 -10.32
N PRO A 120 -12.16 14.69 -11.59
CA PRO A 120 -11.79 15.88 -12.32
C PRO A 120 -13.01 16.76 -12.64
N LYS A 121 -12.80 18.08 -12.73
CA LYS A 121 -13.84 19.03 -13.16
C LYS A 121 -14.03 19.06 -14.67
N ASP A 122 -12.94 18.88 -15.40
CA ASP A 122 -12.87 18.93 -16.85
C ASP A 122 -12.38 17.61 -17.43
N THR A 123 -12.47 17.47 -18.75
CA THR A 123 -11.95 16.30 -19.47
C THR A 123 -10.45 16.10 -19.20
N VAL A 124 -10.06 14.87 -18.88
CA VAL A 124 -8.68 14.47 -18.59
C VAL A 124 -8.28 13.25 -19.36
N ASP A 125 -6.97 13.07 -19.53
CA ASP A 125 -6.37 11.81 -19.95
C ASP A 125 -5.76 11.11 -18.75
N ILE A 126 -6.08 9.84 -18.58
CA ILE A 126 -5.56 8.98 -17.51
C ILE A 126 -4.65 7.93 -18.15
N THR A 127 -3.40 7.89 -17.68
CA THR A 127 -2.40 6.90 -18.11
C THR A 127 -2.07 5.98 -16.94
N VAL A 128 -2.14 4.68 -17.18
CA VAL A 128 -1.63 3.65 -16.27
C VAL A 128 -0.42 3.01 -16.92
N GLU A 129 0.68 2.88 -16.16
CA GLU A 129 1.94 2.29 -16.61
C GLU A 129 2.32 1.17 -15.66
N LEU A 130 2.75 0.03 -16.21
CA LEU A 130 3.37 -1.08 -15.48
C LEU A 130 4.86 -1.10 -15.77
N ARG A 131 5.67 -1.31 -14.74
CA ARG A 131 7.12 -1.34 -14.80
C ARG A 131 7.66 -2.69 -14.34
N ASN A 132 8.77 -3.12 -14.93
CA ASN A 132 9.50 -4.29 -14.46
C ASN A 132 10.44 -3.94 -13.27
N ASN A 133 11.15 -4.95 -12.76
CA ASN A 133 12.13 -4.78 -11.69
C ASN A 133 13.38 -3.96 -12.09
N ARG A 134 13.53 -3.61 -13.37
CA ARG A 134 14.53 -2.65 -13.86
C ARG A 134 13.99 -1.23 -13.97
N ARG A 135 12.76 -0.98 -13.49
CA ARG A 135 12.05 0.30 -13.56
C ARG A 135 11.70 0.76 -14.98
N GLU A 136 11.78 -0.14 -15.96
CA GLU A 136 11.40 0.12 -17.34
C GLU A 136 9.89 -0.07 -17.52
N THR A 137 9.23 0.86 -18.22
CA THR A 137 7.81 0.71 -18.58
C THR A 137 7.66 -0.40 -19.61
N ILE A 138 6.94 -1.46 -19.24
CA ILE A 138 6.71 -2.63 -20.10
C ILE A 138 5.37 -2.57 -20.82
N THR A 139 4.37 -1.94 -20.23
CA THR A 139 3.09 -1.66 -20.87
C THR A 139 2.47 -0.40 -20.30
N SER A 140 1.67 0.28 -21.10
CA SER A 140 0.91 1.44 -20.70
C SER A 140 -0.42 1.53 -21.42
N TYR A 141 -1.41 2.09 -20.76
CA TYR A 141 -2.71 2.34 -21.35
C TYR A 141 -3.17 3.77 -21.00
N THR A 142 -3.59 4.51 -22.03
CA THR A 142 -4.12 5.86 -21.85
C THR A 142 -5.54 5.93 -22.39
N HIS A 143 -6.45 6.48 -21.58
CA HIS A 143 -7.82 6.75 -22.00
C HIS A 143 -8.29 8.14 -21.53
N THR A 144 -9.28 8.67 -22.24
CA THR A 144 -9.88 9.96 -21.91
C THR A 144 -11.11 9.74 -21.01
N VAL A 145 -11.23 10.54 -19.96
CA VAL A 145 -12.41 10.58 -19.08
C VAL A 145 -13.08 11.94 -19.23
N VAL A 146 -14.36 11.91 -19.62
CA VAL A 146 -15.24 13.06 -19.66
C VAL A 146 -16.10 13.03 -18.39
N PRO A 147 -15.96 13.96 -17.42
CA PRO A 147 -16.63 13.86 -16.11
C PRO A 147 -18.17 13.85 -16.18
N THR A 148 -18.74 14.35 -17.27
CA THR A 148 -20.19 14.38 -17.52
C THR A 148 -20.71 13.18 -18.31
N ASP A 149 -19.84 12.18 -18.59
CA ASP A 149 -20.26 10.97 -19.28
C ASP A 149 -21.31 10.22 -18.44
N ILE A 150 -22.46 9.96 -19.07
CA ILE A 150 -23.61 9.30 -18.44
C ILE A 150 -23.32 7.82 -18.07
N LEU A 151 -22.28 7.24 -18.66
CA LEU A 151 -21.86 5.85 -18.38
C LEU A 151 -20.98 5.74 -17.13
N ILE A 152 -20.53 6.85 -16.54
CA ILE A 152 -19.87 6.83 -15.22
C ILE A 152 -20.93 6.49 -14.16
N LYS A 153 -20.84 5.28 -13.63
CA LYS A 153 -21.83 4.74 -12.67
C LYS A 153 -21.71 5.45 -11.31
N LYS A 154 -22.83 5.72 -10.64
CA LYS A 154 -22.84 6.25 -9.26
C LYS A 154 -22.88 5.12 -8.26
N THR A 155 -22.00 5.16 -7.26
CA THR A 155 -21.96 4.19 -6.17
C THR A 155 -21.61 4.86 -4.83
N GLY A 156 -21.88 4.19 -3.70
CA GLY A 156 -21.58 4.69 -2.37
C GLY A 156 -22.50 5.81 -1.85
N GLU A 157 -23.64 6.07 -2.53
CA GLU A 157 -24.65 7.01 -2.06
C GLU A 157 -25.80 6.31 -1.30
N ARG A 158 -25.97 5.00 -1.53
CA ARG A 158 -27.00 4.14 -0.90
C ARG A 158 -26.39 2.80 -0.55
N ASN A 159 -27.02 2.10 0.39
CA ASN A 159 -26.61 0.75 0.83
C ASN A 159 -25.13 0.69 1.24
N ILE A 160 -24.65 1.75 1.92
CA ILE A 160 -23.28 1.79 2.43
C ILE A 160 -23.12 0.66 3.43
N THR A 161 -22.04 -0.12 3.29
CA THR A 161 -21.71 -1.18 4.25
C THR A 161 -21.54 -0.55 5.65
N PRO A 162 -22.21 -1.04 6.69
CA PRO A 162 -22.05 -0.50 8.05
C PRO A 162 -20.59 -0.52 8.50
N TYR A 163 -20.16 0.54 9.18
CA TYR A 163 -18.82 0.65 9.72
C TYR A 163 -18.81 1.31 11.09
N VAL A 164 -17.74 1.11 11.84
CA VAL A 164 -17.46 1.74 13.11
C VAL A 164 -16.21 2.60 13.00
N THR A 165 -16.25 3.83 13.49
CA THR A 165 -15.05 4.66 13.60
C THR A 165 -14.25 4.21 14.83
N LEU A 166 -13.02 3.75 14.61
CA LEU A 166 -12.10 3.32 15.66
C LEU A 166 -11.24 4.49 16.16
N GLN A 167 -10.89 5.41 15.25
CA GLN A 167 -10.09 6.59 15.57
C GLN A 167 -10.41 7.74 14.62
N GLN A 168 -10.30 8.97 15.12
CA GLN A 168 -10.43 10.20 14.35
C GLN A 168 -9.13 11.00 14.40
N ALA A 169 -8.71 11.53 13.26
CA ALA A 169 -7.59 12.47 13.17
C ALA A 169 -7.97 13.83 13.82
N GLN A 170 -6.95 14.54 14.27
CA GLN A 170 -7.13 15.89 14.80
C GLN A 170 -7.53 16.88 13.69
N ASP A 171 -6.94 16.75 12.49
CA ASP A 171 -7.30 17.52 11.29
C ASP A 171 -7.86 16.58 10.23
N SER A 172 -9.18 16.57 10.06
CA SER A 172 -9.88 15.73 9.08
C SER A 172 -9.66 16.17 7.63
N SER A 173 -9.10 17.35 7.38
CA SER A 173 -8.80 17.85 6.04
C SER A 173 -7.44 17.39 5.50
N ARG A 174 -6.56 16.95 6.39
CA ARG A 174 -5.17 16.54 6.09
C ARG A 174 -4.80 15.29 6.88
N CYS A 175 -5.53 14.23 6.69
CA CYS A 175 -5.30 12.97 7.38
C CYS A 175 -5.25 11.80 6.40
N ILE A 176 -4.70 10.72 6.88
CA ILE A 176 -4.62 9.44 6.17
C ILE A 176 -5.80 8.58 6.60
N HIS A 177 -6.54 8.03 5.65
CA HIS A 177 -7.71 7.20 5.93
C HIS A 177 -7.37 5.72 5.78
N VAL A 178 -7.53 4.96 6.87
CA VAL A 178 -7.33 3.51 6.91
C VAL A 178 -8.66 2.81 7.18
N ALA A 179 -9.02 1.86 6.35
CA ALA A 179 -10.18 1.02 6.53
C ALA A 179 -9.78 -0.43 6.80
N PHE A 180 -10.15 -0.95 7.96
CA PHE A 180 -10.21 -2.40 8.17
C PHE A 180 -11.46 -2.96 7.50
N VAL A 181 -11.36 -4.16 6.91
CA VAL A 181 -12.45 -4.85 6.20
C VAL A 181 -12.56 -6.27 6.73
N ALA A 182 -13.77 -6.70 7.10
CA ALA A 182 -14.01 -8.07 7.57
C ALA A 182 -13.99 -9.05 6.38
N GLU A 183 -13.29 -10.17 6.52
CA GLU A 183 -13.28 -11.28 5.58
C GLU A 183 -13.38 -12.61 6.32
N GLY A 184 -14.34 -13.46 5.92
CA GLY A 184 -14.60 -14.74 6.59
C GLY A 184 -15.27 -14.60 7.97
N TYR A 185 -15.82 -13.43 8.31
CA TYR A 185 -16.66 -13.25 9.49
C TYR A 185 -18.13 -13.25 9.10
N THR A 186 -18.92 -14.12 9.71
CA THR A 186 -20.38 -14.12 9.59
C THR A 186 -21.01 -12.97 10.37
N ILE A 187 -22.31 -12.74 10.19
CA ILE A 187 -23.04 -11.70 10.93
C ILE A 187 -22.93 -11.87 12.46
N ASN A 188 -22.86 -13.11 12.95
CA ASN A 188 -22.74 -13.43 14.37
C ASN A 188 -21.32 -13.21 14.93
N GLU A 189 -20.31 -13.04 14.07
CA GLU A 189 -18.90 -12.85 14.45
C GLU A 189 -18.45 -11.38 14.33
N MET A 190 -19.37 -10.45 14.04
CA MET A 190 -19.02 -9.04 13.84
C MET A 190 -18.44 -8.36 15.08
N ASP A 191 -18.82 -8.80 16.29
CA ASP A 191 -18.22 -8.26 17.52
C ASP A 191 -16.77 -8.77 17.70
N THR A 192 -16.49 -10.01 17.32
CA THR A 192 -15.13 -10.58 17.27
C THR A 192 -14.29 -9.79 16.27
N TYR A 193 -14.79 -9.57 15.06
CA TYR A 193 -14.12 -8.77 14.04
C TYR A 193 -13.76 -7.34 14.55
N ILE A 194 -14.70 -6.66 15.21
CA ILE A 194 -14.44 -5.31 15.74
C ILE A 194 -13.33 -5.33 16.79
N ASN A 195 -13.25 -6.38 17.60
CA ASN A 195 -12.16 -6.53 18.57
C ASN A 195 -10.83 -6.80 17.87
N ASP A 196 -10.81 -7.66 16.87
CA ASP A 196 -9.61 -7.95 16.06
C ASP A 196 -9.13 -6.68 15.33
N ALA A 197 -10.05 -5.88 14.78
CA ALA A 197 -9.72 -4.59 14.15
C ALA A 197 -9.11 -3.57 15.12
N LYS A 198 -9.62 -3.52 16.38
CA LYS A 198 -9.00 -2.70 17.44
C LYS A 198 -7.61 -3.20 17.80
N GLU A 199 -7.43 -4.52 17.94
CA GLU A 199 -6.11 -5.12 18.22
C GLU A 199 -5.10 -4.83 17.12
N ALA A 200 -5.50 -4.96 15.84
CA ALA A 200 -4.66 -4.61 14.70
C ALA A 200 -4.27 -3.12 14.71
N MET A 201 -5.25 -2.24 14.93
CA MET A 201 -5.02 -0.81 15.02
C MET A 201 -4.02 -0.46 16.14
N GLU A 202 -4.22 -1.00 17.34
CA GLU A 202 -3.31 -0.75 18.46
C GLU A 202 -1.92 -1.34 18.21
N ALA A 203 -1.81 -2.48 17.52
CA ALA A 203 -0.53 -3.05 17.13
C ALA A 203 0.24 -2.12 16.17
N ILE A 204 -0.43 -1.54 15.16
CA ILE A 204 0.18 -0.58 14.24
C ILE A 204 0.62 0.69 14.99
N PHE A 205 -0.26 1.27 15.81
CA PHE A 205 0.04 2.49 16.55
C PHE A 205 0.92 2.30 17.80
N ALA A 206 1.34 1.09 18.10
CA ALA A 206 2.42 0.84 19.07
C ALA A 206 3.81 1.10 18.50
N HIS A 207 3.96 1.13 17.15
CA HIS A 207 5.24 1.29 16.46
C HIS A 207 5.49 2.73 16.02
N GLU A 208 6.72 3.23 16.20
CA GLU A 208 7.13 4.49 15.55
C GLU A 208 7.31 4.29 14.04
N PRO A 209 6.96 5.29 13.21
CA PRO A 209 6.47 6.64 13.54
C PRO A 209 4.94 6.74 13.66
N PHE A 210 4.20 5.65 13.51
CA PHE A 210 2.73 5.67 13.61
C PHE A 210 2.27 6.12 14.98
N LYS A 211 2.96 5.72 16.05
CA LYS A 211 2.67 6.10 17.43
C LYS A 211 2.69 7.62 17.62
N SER A 212 3.78 8.27 17.24
CA SER A 212 3.93 9.73 17.36
C SER A 212 3.06 10.52 16.38
N SER A 213 2.57 9.87 15.32
CA SER A 213 1.73 10.49 14.28
C SER A 213 0.28 10.02 14.32
N ARG A 214 -0.14 9.38 15.40
CA ARG A 214 -1.45 8.74 15.54
C ARG A 214 -2.62 9.70 15.26
N ASP A 215 -2.49 10.94 15.69
CA ASP A 215 -3.47 12.01 15.48
C ASP A 215 -3.67 12.43 14.02
N ARG A 216 -2.87 11.91 13.10
CA ARG A 216 -2.99 12.16 11.66
C ARG A 216 -3.76 11.08 10.90
N PHE A 217 -4.32 10.09 11.60
CA PHE A 217 -5.02 8.97 10.99
C PHE A 217 -6.48 8.93 11.37
N ASN A 218 -7.36 8.78 10.37
CA ASN A 218 -8.72 8.31 10.52
C ASN A 218 -8.76 6.81 10.29
N VAL A 219 -9.34 6.06 11.22
CA VAL A 219 -9.44 4.60 11.14
C VAL A 219 -10.87 4.15 11.33
N ILE A 220 -11.35 3.32 10.40
CA ILE A 220 -12.67 2.70 10.46
C ILE A 220 -12.58 1.18 10.36
N ALA A 221 -13.60 0.49 10.87
CA ALA A 221 -13.81 -0.95 10.69
C ALA A 221 -15.11 -1.19 9.95
N VAL A 222 -15.03 -1.73 8.73
CA VAL A 222 -16.16 -1.98 7.81
C VAL A 222 -16.68 -3.39 8.02
N LYS A 223 -17.96 -3.51 8.35
CA LYS A 223 -18.65 -4.77 8.70
C LYS A 223 -19.13 -5.53 7.47
N SER A 224 -18.21 -5.95 6.60
CA SER A 224 -18.51 -6.78 5.43
C SER A 224 -18.73 -8.23 5.86
N THR A 225 -19.98 -8.68 5.90
CA THR A 225 -20.33 -10.04 6.36
C THR A 225 -20.13 -11.07 5.27
N SER A 226 -19.52 -12.20 5.64
CA SER A 226 -19.42 -13.42 4.83
C SER A 226 -20.58 -14.35 5.11
N ILE A 227 -20.88 -15.26 4.17
CA ILE A 227 -21.88 -16.33 4.34
C ILE A 227 -21.29 -17.41 5.26
N GLU A 228 -20.05 -17.82 4.99
CA GLU A 228 -19.33 -18.79 5.78
C GLU A 228 -18.22 -18.15 6.61
N SER A 229 -17.94 -18.78 7.77
CA SER A 229 -16.81 -18.44 8.63
C SER A 229 -15.51 -19.07 8.14
N GLY A 230 -14.41 -18.32 8.21
CA GLY A 230 -13.08 -18.79 7.82
C GLY A 230 -12.65 -18.32 6.43
N THR A 231 -11.72 -19.04 5.82
CA THR A 231 -11.19 -18.75 4.48
C THR A 231 -10.93 -20.04 3.71
N SER A 232 -10.75 -19.95 2.40
CA SER A 232 -10.45 -21.11 1.55
C SER A 232 -9.00 -21.57 1.72
N GLU A 233 -8.80 -22.89 1.73
CA GLU A 233 -7.50 -23.58 1.78
C GLU A 233 -7.46 -24.63 0.65
N PRO A 234 -7.17 -24.22 -0.59
CA PRO A 234 -7.27 -25.07 -1.77
C PRO A 234 -6.47 -26.38 -1.69
N SER A 235 -5.25 -26.34 -1.14
CA SER A 235 -4.40 -27.54 -0.96
C SER A 235 -5.01 -28.59 -0.05
N LYS A 236 -5.95 -28.19 0.83
CA LYS A 236 -6.73 -29.08 1.71
C LYS A 236 -8.10 -29.43 1.13
N GLY A 237 -8.44 -28.95 -0.06
CA GLY A 237 -9.76 -29.10 -0.66
C GLY A 237 -10.87 -28.31 0.04
N ILE A 238 -10.52 -27.30 0.85
CA ILE A 238 -11.47 -26.48 1.60
C ILE A 238 -11.77 -25.21 0.79
N TRP A 239 -13.03 -25.07 0.42
CA TRP A 239 -13.55 -23.87 -0.25
C TRP A 239 -14.65 -23.25 0.61
N LYS A 240 -14.57 -21.92 0.80
CA LYS A 240 -15.48 -21.13 1.63
C LYS A 240 -16.13 -20.02 0.84
N GLU A 241 -17.43 -19.84 1.04
CA GLU A 241 -18.18 -18.73 0.46
C GLU A 241 -18.05 -17.48 1.36
N THR A 242 -16.96 -16.76 1.18
CA THR A 242 -16.66 -15.54 1.93
C THR A 242 -16.87 -14.30 1.05
N VAL A 243 -16.99 -13.14 1.69
CA VAL A 243 -17.38 -11.89 1.00
C VAL A 243 -16.37 -11.41 -0.03
N LEU A 244 -15.08 -11.67 0.17
CA LEU A 244 -14.00 -11.30 -0.74
C LEU A 244 -13.37 -12.52 -1.43
N GLY A 245 -13.80 -13.75 -1.09
CA GLY A 245 -13.25 -14.97 -1.67
C GLY A 245 -11.75 -15.13 -1.42
N SER A 246 -11.27 -14.74 -0.25
CA SER A 246 -9.86 -14.90 0.11
C SER A 246 -9.47 -16.37 0.20
N HIS A 247 -8.22 -16.66 -0.17
CA HIS A 247 -7.70 -18.03 -0.12
C HIS A 247 -6.20 -18.04 0.18
N PHE A 248 -5.76 -19.12 0.80
CA PHE A 248 -4.35 -19.52 0.86
C PHE A 248 -3.90 -20.13 -0.47
N ASP A 249 -2.69 -20.61 -0.50
CA ASP A 249 -2.08 -21.27 -1.66
C ASP A 249 -1.96 -20.38 -2.92
N THR A 250 -1.95 -19.06 -2.73
CA THR A 250 -1.66 -18.13 -3.82
C THR A 250 -0.26 -18.41 -4.36
N PHE A 251 -0.14 -18.58 -5.68
CA PHE A 251 1.09 -18.98 -6.36
C PHE A 251 1.71 -20.27 -5.77
N TYR A 252 0.85 -21.18 -5.27
CA TYR A 252 1.21 -22.45 -4.63
C TYR A 252 2.01 -22.30 -3.32
N SER A 253 1.98 -21.13 -2.69
CA SER A 253 2.56 -20.89 -1.37
C SER A 253 1.49 -21.05 -0.27
N ASP A 254 1.68 -21.99 0.64
CA ASP A 254 0.73 -22.35 1.71
C ASP A 254 0.54 -21.24 2.77
N ARG A 255 1.42 -20.25 2.80
CA ARG A 255 1.35 -19.09 3.69
C ARG A 255 0.89 -17.81 2.97
N TYR A 256 0.77 -17.83 1.64
CA TYR A 256 0.40 -16.64 0.90
C TYR A 256 -1.12 -16.54 0.79
N LEU A 257 -1.67 -15.60 1.54
CA LEU A 257 -3.10 -15.32 1.65
C LEU A 257 -3.45 -14.08 0.84
N THR A 258 -4.34 -14.21 -0.15
CA THR A 258 -4.76 -13.09 -1.00
C THR A 258 -6.23 -13.15 -1.38
N THR A 259 -6.71 -12.13 -2.09
CA THR A 259 -7.97 -12.12 -2.84
C THR A 259 -7.76 -11.59 -4.25
N LEU A 260 -8.48 -12.14 -5.22
CA LEU A 260 -8.54 -11.64 -6.60
C LEU A 260 -9.74 -10.71 -6.85
N ASN A 261 -10.64 -10.54 -5.88
CA ASN A 261 -11.93 -9.87 -6.04
C ASN A 261 -11.86 -8.38 -5.61
N LEU A 262 -10.98 -7.59 -6.25
CA LEU A 262 -10.77 -6.20 -5.86
C LEU A 262 -11.97 -5.30 -6.19
N ALA A 263 -12.71 -5.59 -7.26
CA ALA A 263 -13.95 -4.88 -7.57
C ALA A 263 -14.99 -5.07 -6.44
N THR A 264 -15.11 -6.29 -5.91
CA THR A 264 -15.99 -6.59 -4.77
C THR A 264 -15.52 -5.89 -3.49
N LEU A 265 -14.23 -5.90 -3.20
CA LEU A 265 -13.65 -5.17 -2.07
C LEU A 265 -14.03 -3.69 -2.11
N HIS A 266 -13.79 -3.01 -3.24
CA HIS A 266 -14.13 -1.61 -3.41
C HIS A 266 -15.64 -1.33 -3.47
N ASN A 267 -16.47 -2.31 -3.85
CA ASN A 267 -17.93 -2.23 -3.73
C ASN A 267 -18.37 -2.21 -2.25
N LYS A 268 -17.74 -3.02 -1.40
CA LYS A 268 -18.01 -3.03 0.05
C LYS A 268 -17.52 -1.75 0.75
N LEU A 269 -16.49 -1.12 0.24
CA LEU A 269 -15.93 0.14 0.76
C LEU A 269 -16.63 1.38 0.20
N ALA A 270 -17.43 1.27 -0.86
CA ALA A 270 -18.05 2.42 -1.53
C ALA A 270 -18.90 3.26 -0.55
N GLY A 271 -18.60 4.55 -0.46
CA GLY A 271 -19.27 5.50 0.43
C GLY A 271 -18.71 5.56 1.86
N THR A 272 -17.75 4.71 2.21
CA THR A 272 -17.01 4.80 3.48
C THR A 272 -15.75 5.68 3.33
N PRO A 273 -15.19 6.26 4.40
CA PRO A 273 -13.95 7.03 4.33
C PRO A 273 -12.73 6.10 4.31
N TYR A 274 -12.15 5.84 3.13
CA TYR A 274 -10.98 4.99 2.98
C TYR A 274 -10.01 5.47 1.90
N GLU A 275 -8.75 5.15 2.09
CA GLU A 275 -7.63 5.30 1.15
C GLU A 275 -6.74 4.05 1.22
N HIS A 276 -6.27 3.67 2.41
CA HIS A 276 -5.51 2.44 2.65
C HIS A 276 -6.41 1.36 3.23
N ILE A 277 -6.22 0.11 2.81
CA ILE A 277 -7.13 -1.00 3.10
C ILE A 277 -6.37 -2.12 3.81
N ILE A 278 -6.93 -2.59 4.93
CA ILE A 278 -6.43 -3.76 5.67
C ILE A 278 -7.58 -4.76 5.80
N ILE A 279 -7.46 -5.90 5.15
CA ILE A 279 -8.43 -6.98 5.20
C ILE A 279 -8.03 -7.93 6.33
N LEU A 280 -8.90 -8.08 7.32
CA LEU A 280 -8.72 -9.00 8.42
C LEU A 280 -9.47 -10.30 8.14
N VAL A 281 -8.72 -11.40 8.07
CA VAL A 281 -9.25 -12.71 7.69
C VAL A 281 -9.43 -13.59 8.92
N ASN A 282 -10.65 -14.09 9.11
CA ASN A 282 -11.04 -14.95 10.22
C ASN A 282 -10.39 -16.33 10.12
N THR A 283 -9.12 -16.45 10.46
CA THR A 283 -8.37 -17.71 10.39
C THR A 283 -7.24 -17.76 11.42
N ALA A 284 -6.97 -18.96 11.91
CA ALA A 284 -5.82 -19.25 12.77
C ALA A 284 -4.60 -19.76 11.99
N GLN A 285 -4.72 -19.99 10.68
CA GLN A 285 -3.59 -20.38 9.85
C GLN A 285 -2.68 -19.17 9.61
N TYR A 286 -1.36 -19.38 9.74
CA TYR A 286 -0.36 -18.34 9.48
C TYR A 286 -0.39 -17.90 8.01
N GLY A 287 -0.48 -16.59 7.78
CA GLY A 287 -0.38 -16.02 6.45
C GLY A 287 -0.74 -14.54 6.42
N GLY A 288 -0.28 -13.88 5.40
CA GLY A 288 -0.51 -12.47 5.13
C GLY A 288 0.00 -12.10 3.75
N GLY A 289 -0.16 -10.85 3.39
CA GLY A 289 0.36 -10.23 2.18
C GLY A 289 0.05 -8.73 2.15
N GLY A 290 0.99 -7.91 1.70
CA GLY A 290 0.84 -6.47 1.60
C GLY A 290 1.30 -5.94 0.24
N ILE A 291 0.42 -5.25 -0.49
CA ILE A 291 0.69 -4.73 -1.84
C ILE A 291 0.58 -3.21 -1.82
N LEU A 292 1.64 -2.52 -2.25
CA LEU A 292 1.75 -1.06 -2.20
C LEU A 292 0.52 -0.36 -2.80
N ASN A 293 -0.12 0.52 -2.00
CA ASN A 293 -1.31 1.30 -2.38
C ASN A 293 -2.45 0.47 -2.98
N SER A 294 -2.54 -0.82 -2.60
CA SER A 294 -3.64 -1.70 -2.96
C SER A 294 -4.34 -2.22 -1.69
N TYR A 295 -3.79 -3.20 -1.01
CA TYR A 295 -4.37 -3.73 0.22
C TYR A 295 -3.34 -4.49 1.07
N VAL A 296 -3.71 -4.73 2.32
CA VAL A 296 -3.14 -5.75 3.21
C VAL A 296 -4.17 -6.85 3.39
N LEU A 297 -3.76 -8.12 3.38
CA LEU A 297 -4.47 -9.21 4.03
C LEU A 297 -3.65 -9.73 5.22
N SER A 298 -4.33 -10.02 6.34
CA SER A 298 -3.69 -10.63 7.52
C SER A 298 -4.67 -11.56 8.23
N MET A 299 -4.17 -12.75 8.61
CA MET A 299 -4.89 -13.63 9.53
C MET A 299 -5.07 -12.93 10.89
N THR A 300 -6.11 -13.30 11.68
CA THR A 300 -6.41 -12.65 12.97
C THR A 300 -6.22 -13.53 14.20
N HIS A 301 -6.39 -14.85 14.09
CA HIS A 301 -6.41 -15.75 15.25
C HIS A 301 -5.13 -16.58 15.42
N HIS A 302 -4.05 -16.19 14.74
CA HIS A 302 -2.72 -16.77 14.93
C HIS A 302 -1.91 -15.96 15.96
N PRO A 303 -1.03 -16.59 16.78
CA PRO A 303 -0.19 -15.87 17.76
C PRO A 303 0.67 -14.74 17.15
N MET A 304 1.04 -14.86 15.86
CA MET A 304 1.81 -13.85 15.13
C MET A 304 0.93 -12.79 14.42
N PHE A 305 -0.36 -12.70 14.73
CA PHE A 305 -1.24 -11.71 14.12
C PHE A 305 -0.70 -10.27 14.18
N LYS A 306 -0.38 -9.81 15.40
CA LYS A 306 0.08 -8.42 15.61
C LYS A 306 1.38 -8.10 14.86
N PRO A 307 2.46 -8.90 14.94
CA PRO A 307 3.65 -8.65 14.14
C PRO A 307 3.39 -8.69 12.63
N VAL A 308 2.57 -9.63 12.14
CA VAL A 308 2.31 -9.77 10.70
C VAL A 308 1.50 -8.59 10.16
N VAL A 309 0.41 -8.17 10.80
CA VAL A 309 -0.37 -7.03 10.29
C VAL A 309 0.45 -5.73 10.22
N VAL A 310 1.39 -5.54 11.15
CA VAL A 310 2.31 -4.39 11.13
C VAL A 310 3.33 -4.51 9.99
N HIS A 311 3.89 -5.70 9.77
CA HIS A 311 4.82 -6.00 8.68
C HIS A 311 4.14 -5.75 7.32
N GLU A 312 2.98 -6.33 7.09
CA GLU A 312 2.22 -6.17 5.83
C GLU A 312 1.79 -4.73 5.58
N PHE A 313 1.48 -3.98 6.65
CA PHE A 313 1.21 -2.54 6.53
C PHE A 313 2.48 -1.76 6.14
N GLY A 314 3.65 -2.21 6.54
CA GLY A 314 4.93 -1.69 6.08
C GLY A 314 5.09 -1.80 4.56
N HIS A 315 4.69 -2.91 3.95
CA HIS A 315 4.64 -3.08 2.49
C HIS A 315 3.59 -2.19 1.85
N SER A 316 2.34 -2.32 2.26
CA SER A 316 1.21 -1.71 1.56
C SER A 316 1.15 -0.19 1.70
N PHE A 317 1.42 0.35 2.88
CA PHE A 317 1.48 1.79 3.13
C PHE A 317 2.84 2.37 2.79
N GLY A 318 3.92 1.75 3.30
CA GLY A 318 5.28 2.28 3.28
C GLY A 318 6.06 1.99 2.00
N GLY A 319 5.64 1.01 1.21
CA GLY A 319 6.45 0.49 0.11
C GLY A 319 7.77 -0.10 0.57
N LEU A 320 7.84 -0.59 1.82
CA LEU A 320 9.03 -1.22 2.35
C LEU A 320 9.19 -2.61 1.72
N ALA A 321 10.42 -2.99 1.42
CA ALA A 321 10.78 -4.35 1.01
C ALA A 321 10.97 -5.26 2.22
N ASP A 322 10.90 -6.58 2.00
CA ASP A 322 11.41 -7.56 2.92
C ASP A 322 12.92 -7.40 3.13
N GLU A 323 13.36 -7.39 4.38
CA GLU A 323 14.77 -7.28 4.74
C GLU A 323 15.42 -8.64 5.02
N TYR A 324 14.74 -9.75 4.70
CA TYR A 324 15.30 -11.10 4.83
C TYR A 324 15.82 -11.63 3.49
N ALA A 325 16.69 -12.61 3.59
CA ALA A 325 17.21 -13.40 2.49
C ALA A 325 17.51 -14.81 3.01
N TYR A 326 16.98 -15.83 2.35
CA TYR A 326 17.14 -17.23 2.72
C TYR A 326 17.65 -18.04 1.53
N ASP A 327 18.46 -19.05 1.79
CA ASP A 327 19.06 -19.91 0.78
C ASP A 327 18.04 -20.65 -0.09
N PHE A 328 16.84 -20.86 0.43
CA PHE A 328 15.75 -21.55 -0.26
C PHE A 328 14.81 -20.62 -1.03
N GLU A 329 14.90 -19.32 -0.82
CA GLU A 329 14.10 -18.33 -1.54
C GLU A 329 14.87 -17.88 -2.79
N GLN A 330 14.55 -18.50 -3.94
CA GLN A 330 15.27 -18.30 -5.20
C GLN A 330 14.56 -17.35 -6.16
N ILE A 331 13.86 -16.34 -5.66
CA ILE A 331 13.22 -15.35 -6.53
C ILE A 331 14.23 -14.21 -6.74
N PRO A 332 14.89 -14.11 -7.90
CA PRO A 332 15.79 -12.99 -8.20
C PRO A 332 14.95 -11.74 -8.49
N MET A 333 14.51 -11.05 -7.42
CA MET A 333 13.62 -9.89 -7.56
C MET A 333 14.36 -8.62 -7.95
N TYR A 334 15.62 -8.47 -7.54
CA TYR A 334 16.38 -7.23 -7.72
C TYR A 334 17.61 -7.44 -8.59
N PRO A 335 17.69 -6.78 -9.76
CA PRO A 335 18.93 -6.71 -10.52
C PRO A 335 19.98 -5.93 -9.70
N HIS A 336 21.19 -6.46 -9.57
CA HIS A 336 22.24 -5.82 -8.76
C HIS A 336 22.85 -4.57 -9.41
N ASP A 337 22.49 -4.27 -10.64
CA ASP A 337 22.94 -3.10 -11.42
C ASP A 337 21.90 -1.98 -11.52
N VAL A 338 20.75 -2.15 -10.86
CA VAL A 338 19.67 -1.16 -10.75
C VAL A 338 19.35 -0.91 -9.28
N GLU A 339 19.07 0.34 -8.91
CA GLU A 339 18.63 0.67 -7.56
C GLU A 339 17.16 0.27 -7.36
N PRO A 340 16.81 -0.52 -6.31
CA PRO A 340 15.42 -0.80 -5.94
C PRO A 340 14.65 0.48 -5.65
N TRP A 341 13.35 0.51 -5.96
CA TRP A 341 12.51 1.67 -5.62
C TRP A 341 12.14 1.70 -4.12
N GLU A 342 12.20 0.59 -3.45
CA GLU A 342 11.88 0.45 -2.04
C GLU A 342 12.88 1.24 -1.17
N PRO A 343 12.38 2.02 -0.20
CA PRO A 343 13.22 2.97 0.53
C PRO A 343 14.18 2.35 1.55
N ASN A 344 13.96 1.09 1.95
CA ASN A 344 14.70 0.42 3.03
C ASN A 344 15.74 -0.60 2.56
N ILE A 345 15.88 -0.81 1.24
CA ILE A 345 16.93 -1.67 0.65
C ILE A 345 17.70 -0.93 -0.42
N THR A 346 18.93 -1.36 -0.75
CA THR A 346 19.77 -0.73 -1.77
C THR A 346 20.72 -1.73 -2.42
N THR A 347 21.02 -1.51 -3.70
CA THR A 347 22.13 -2.15 -4.43
C THR A 347 23.35 -1.23 -4.52
N LEU A 348 23.34 -0.07 -3.85
CA LEU A 348 24.37 0.97 -3.87
C LEU A 348 24.54 1.66 -5.24
N LYS A 349 23.59 1.53 -6.15
CA LYS A 349 23.67 2.14 -7.49
C LYS A 349 23.20 3.60 -7.50
N ASP A 350 22.12 3.90 -6.74
CA ASP A 350 21.63 5.26 -6.52
C ASP A 350 21.12 5.40 -5.08
N PHE A 351 22.03 5.23 -4.15
CA PHE A 351 21.75 5.20 -2.71
C PHE A 351 21.47 6.57 -2.10
N HIS A 352 21.85 7.64 -2.80
CA HIS A 352 21.93 9.02 -2.27
C HIS A 352 20.61 9.55 -1.66
N GLY A 353 19.48 9.18 -2.20
CA GLY A 353 18.16 9.63 -1.73
C GLY A 353 17.57 8.81 -0.56
N LYS A 354 18.20 7.72 -0.15
CA LYS A 354 17.70 6.80 0.87
C LYS A 354 18.20 7.14 2.27
N TRP A 355 19.06 6.31 2.87
CA TRP A 355 19.54 6.53 4.23
C TRP A 355 21.05 6.78 4.32
N GLU A 356 21.71 7.15 3.23
CA GLU A 356 23.15 7.45 3.21
C GLU A 356 23.55 8.47 4.28
N SER A 357 22.76 9.53 4.43
CA SER A 357 22.99 10.57 5.44
C SER A 357 22.87 10.11 6.89
N MET A 358 22.32 8.92 7.14
CA MET A 358 22.21 8.33 8.47
C MET A 358 23.40 7.45 8.82
N ILE A 359 24.31 7.18 7.88
CA ILE A 359 25.47 6.30 8.08
C ILE A 359 26.63 7.14 8.61
N SER A 360 27.27 6.66 9.68
CA SER A 360 28.47 7.30 10.23
C SER A 360 29.65 7.16 9.27
N PRO A 361 30.48 8.21 9.10
CA PRO A 361 31.69 8.12 8.29
C PRO A 361 32.60 6.97 8.68
N GLY A 362 33.10 6.22 7.70
CA GLY A 362 33.96 5.08 7.91
C GLY A 362 33.25 3.77 8.28
N THR A 363 31.93 3.72 8.22
CA THR A 363 31.16 2.46 8.38
C THR A 363 31.56 1.46 7.29
N PRO A 364 31.98 0.24 7.62
CA PRO A 364 32.36 -0.77 6.63
C PRO A 364 31.19 -1.20 5.76
N ILE A 365 31.47 -1.57 4.51
CA ILE A 365 30.52 -2.13 3.54
C ILE A 365 31.03 -3.50 3.07
N PRO A 366 30.35 -4.63 3.38
CA PRO A 366 29.19 -4.74 4.28
C PRO A 366 29.50 -4.35 5.72
N THR A 367 28.48 -3.86 6.42
CA THR A 367 28.58 -3.61 7.86
C THR A 367 28.57 -4.98 8.58
N PRO A 368 29.55 -5.27 9.45
CA PRO A 368 29.60 -6.55 10.15
C PRO A 368 28.51 -6.66 11.21
N ASP A 369 27.99 -7.86 11.40
CA ASP A 369 27.02 -8.18 12.44
C ASP A 369 27.61 -7.97 13.85
N SER A 370 26.73 -7.65 14.78
CA SER A 370 27.03 -7.46 16.20
C SER A 370 26.27 -8.48 17.05
N SER A 371 26.84 -8.90 18.17
CA SER A 371 26.14 -9.67 19.20
C SER A 371 25.50 -8.77 20.28
N ASN A 372 25.74 -7.47 20.26
CA ASN A 372 25.16 -6.54 21.22
C ASN A 372 23.72 -6.16 20.80
N PRO A 373 22.69 -6.47 21.63
CA PRO A 373 21.29 -6.23 21.30
C PRO A 373 20.96 -4.76 20.96
N GLU A 374 21.60 -3.79 21.63
CA GLU A 374 21.39 -2.36 21.35
C GLU A 374 21.95 -1.98 19.98
N ILE A 375 23.11 -2.50 19.61
CA ILE A 375 23.73 -2.25 18.31
C ILE A 375 22.90 -2.89 17.18
N ILE A 376 22.39 -4.09 17.39
CA ILE A 376 21.54 -4.80 16.41
C ILE A 376 20.36 -3.95 15.96
N LYS A 377 19.71 -3.25 16.89
CA LYS A 377 18.50 -2.47 16.63
C LYS A 377 18.76 -1.05 16.14
N THR A 378 19.86 -0.44 16.60
CA THR A 378 20.04 1.03 16.46
C THR A 378 21.14 1.43 15.49
N LYS A 379 22.14 0.56 15.25
CA LYS A 379 23.24 0.89 14.35
C LYS A 379 22.77 0.88 12.90
N VAL A 380 22.74 2.07 12.30
CA VAL A 380 22.51 2.21 10.87
C VAL A 380 23.80 1.91 10.10
N GLY A 381 23.69 1.09 9.05
CA GLY A 381 24.79 0.68 8.21
C GLY A 381 24.32 0.15 6.86
N LEU A 382 25.10 -0.78 6.31
CA LEU A 382 24.84 -1.49 5.06
C LEU A 382 25.05 -2.98 5.29
N PHE A 383 24.02 -3.63 5.85
CA PHE A 383 24.04 -5.07 6.17
C PHE A 383 23.61 -5.86 4.93
N GLU A 384 24.49 -6.73 4.44
CA GLU A 384 24.23 -7.51 3.23
C GLU A 384 23.17 -8.60 3.45
N GLY A 385 22.36 -8.83 2.47
CA GLY A 385 21.23 -9.77 2.49
C GLY A 385 19.90 -9.09 2.78
N ALA A 386 19.12 -8.84 1.71
CA ALA A 386 17.77 -8.27 1.75
C ALA A 386 17.06 -8.53 0.42
N GLY A 387 15.73 -8.36 0.37
CA GLY A 387 14.95 -8.53 -0.84
C GLY A 387 15.14 -9.91 -1.45
N TYR A 388 15.13 -10.96 -0.63
CA TYR A 388 15.38 -12.36 -1.01
C TYR A 388 16.79 -12.65 -1.57
N SER A 389 17.66 -11.63 -1.68
CA SER A 389 19.00 -11.76 -2.23
C SER A 389 20.04 -11.88 -1.11
N LEU A 390 20.81 -12.97 -1.08
CA LEU A 390 21.88 -13.18 -0.08
C LEU A 390 23.04 -12.21 -0.25
N LYS A 391 23.30 -11.76 -1.49
CA LYS A 391 24.41 -10.90 -1.88
C LYS A 391 23.96 -9.75 -2.76
N GLY A 392 24.70 -8.63 -2.69
CA GLY A 392 24.53 -7.49 -3.58
C GLY A 392 23.35 -6.58 -3.25
N VAL A 393 22.50 -6.93 -2.29
CA VAL A 393 21.40 -6.10 -1.77
C VAL A 393 21.62 -5.90 -0.28
N TYR A 394 21.45 -4.66 0.17
CA TYR A 394 21.76 -4.25 1.55
C TYR A 394 20.53 -3.65 2.22
N ARG A 395 20.42 -3.86 3.54
CA ARG A 395 19.42 -3.28 4.43
C ARG A 395 20.08 -2.31 5.44
N GLY A 396 19.26 -1.48 6.08
CA GLY A 396 19.73 -0.39 6.93
C GLY A 396 20.25 -0.80 8.29
N THR A 397 19.75 -1.90 8.87
CA THR A 397 20.13 -2.42 10.19
C THR A 397 20.29 -3.93 10.14
N GLN A 398 20.90 -4.49 11.18
CA GLN A 398 21.06 -5.93 11.29
C GLN A 398 19.71 -6.63 11.44
N ASP A 399 18.76 -6.05 12.17
CA ASP A 399 17.41 -6.59 12.35
C ASP A 399 16.34 -5.49 12.36
N CYS A 400 15.12 -5.85 11.96
CA CYS A 400 13.99 -4.94 11.72
C CYS A 400 12.67 -5.72 11.72
N ARG A 401 11.53 -5.03 11.98
CA ARG A 401 10.18 -5.58 11.74
C ARG A 401 10.00 -6.11 10.30
N MET A 402 10.64 -5.49 9.32
CA MET A 402 10.61 -5.95 7.91
C MET A 402 11.52 -7.17 7.66
N ARG A 403 12.23 -7.66 8.66
CA ARG A 403 13.09 -8.84 8.56
C ARG A 403 12.57 -10.03 9.35
N THR A 404 12.15 -9.81 10.61
CA THR A 404 11.70 -10.89 11.51
C THR A 404 10.48 -10.46 12.32
N ASN A 405 9.64 -11.45 12.69
CA ASN A 405 8.48 -11.22 13.54
C ASN A 405 8.86 -11.03 15.02
N GLU A 406 10.06 -11.42 15.42
CA GLU A 406 10.58 -11.31 16.77
C GLU A 406 11.04 -9.90 17.13
N THR A 407 11.49 -9.14 16.13
CA THR A 407 11.90 -7.74 16.32
C THR A 407 10.69 -6.87 16.61
N PRO A 408 10.66 -6.16 17.76
CA PRO A 408 9.45 -5.45 18.19
C PRO A 408 9.15 -4.19 17.39
N GLU A 409 10.08 -3.62 16.63
CA GLU A 409 9.98 -2.30 16.03
C GLU A 409 10.53 -2.25 14.60
N PHE A 410 10.08 -1.25 13.83
CA PHE A 410 10.77 -0.85 12.61
C PHE A 410 12.14 -0.25 12.94
N CYS A 411 13.13 -0.55 12.12
CA CYS A 411 14.47 0.04 12.28
C CYS A 411 14.46 1.56 11.97
N PRO A 412 15.49 2.32 12.39
CA PRO A 412 15.56 3.77 12.15
C PRO A 412 15.41 4.16 10.67
N VAL A 413 15.87 3.33 9.73
CA VAL A 413 15.74 3.58 8.30
C VAL A 413 14.27 3.48 7.86
N CYS A 414 13.58 2.40 8.23
CA CYS A 414 12.16 2.20 7.96
C CYS A 414 11.30 3.27 8.64
N GLN A 415 11.59 3.63 9.90
CA GLN A 415 10.89 4.72 10.60
C GLN A 415 11.02 6.05 9.85
N ASN A 416 12.22 6.39 9.38
CA ASN A 416 12.46 7.60 8.61
C ASN A 416 11.66 7.61 7.28
N ALA A 417 11.66 6.48 6.56
CA ALA A 417 10.90 6.34 5.32
C ALA A 417 9.39 6.52 5.56
N LEU A 418 8.84 5.85 6.57
CA LEU A 418 7.44 5.96 6.96
C LEU A 418 7.07 7.36 7.45
N GLN A 419 7.95 8.03 8.22
CA GLN A 419 7.72 9.40 8.68
C GLN A 419 7.66 10.39 7.51
N ARG A 420 8.58 10.28 6.55
CA ARG A 420 8.56 11.10 5.32
C ARG A 420 7.26 10.91 4.53
N LEU A 421 6.76 9.69 4.49
CA LEU A 421 5.51 9.37 3.81
C LEU A 421 4.30 9.98 4.54
N ILE A 422 4.20 9.83 5.86
CA ILE A 422 3.15 10.47 6.67
C ILE A 422 3.18 12.00 6.47
N ASP A 423 4.36 12.60 6.50
CA ASP A 423 4.52 14.05 6.28
C ASP A 423 4.11 14.47 4.86
N PHE A 424 4.39 13.66 3.86
CA PHE A 424 3.99 13.89 2.46
C PHE A 424 2.45 13.98 2.28
N TYR A 425 1.71 13.17 3.02
CA TYR A 425 0.23 13.16 2.98
C TYR A 425 -0.38 14.28 3.84
N THR A 426 0.28 14.69 4.91
CA THR A 426 -0.36 15.51 5.97
C THR A 426 0.22 16.92 6.13
N LYS A 427 1.39 17.22 5.56
CA LYS A 427 2.07 18.52 5.61
C LYS A 427 2.26 19.10 4.22
#